data_49ea835073af1645d831082ed63e29c7
#
_entry.id   49ea835073af1645d831082ed63e29c7
#
_cell.length_a   1.000
_cell.length_b   1.000
_cell.length_c   1.000
_cell.angle_alpha   90.00
_cell.angle_beta   90.00
_cell.angle_gamma   90.00
#
_symmetry.space_group_name_H-M   'P 1'
#
loop_
_entity.id
_entity.type
_entity.pdbx_description
1 polymer ?
#
loop_
_entity_poly.entity_id
_entity_poly.type
_entity_poly.pdbx_seq_one_letter_code
_entity_poly.pdbx_strand_id
1 'polypeptide(L)'
;MNPGKTILRLLCLLFFSVALTAPRLIAQNVLTYHNDNARTGQNLDERILSPRDLTSSIFGKLFVIPVDGKVDAEPLYVRRLKMPHRGVHSVLFVVTEHDSVYAFDADTGNLFWRARLLKPGEAPSDPRNCSQVIPEIGVTSTPVIDLKSGPDGTIYAVAMSRDAGGRYFQRLHALDLSTGAEELGGPVDIQASFPGKGMGSRGGKMIFDPKQYEERAALLLSKGVIYTTWASHCDADPYSGWIIGYDEHSLSQVSLLNLTPNGGEGAVWQSGNGPAADSKGNIYLLDGNGTFDTKLNGQGFPEKGDFGNAFLKLGVRGGKLSVVDYFAMHNIAQENATDLDLGSGGPLLLPGMADSSGRARHLAVGAGKDRNIYLVNRDAMGKFNPASDRAIYQVVEGVVGDGEFASPAYFEGRLYYGGVGDHLKEFQFIQARLDSMPISQTPGIFTYPGTTPSISADGPRNGIVWTAENGERGVLRAFDASNLSHELYNSNQQPSGRDHFGIGNKFITPMIADGKVYVGTAAGVAVFGLLPRVHVY
;
A
#
# COMPACT_ATOMS: atom_id res chain seq x y z
N MET A 1 50.26 32.71 72.11
CA MET A 1 51.11 31.84 71.24
C MET A 1 50.35 30.66 70.87
N ASN A 2 49.85 30.61 69.67
CA ASN A 2 49.16 29.42 69.16
C ASN A 2 49.23 29.48 67.64
N PRO A 3 49.80 28.47 66.97
CA PRO A 3 49.95 28.49 65.53
C PRO A 3 48.69 27.91 64.83
N GLY A 4 48.25 28.61 63.81
CA GLY A 4 47.09 28.27 63.02
C GLY A 4 47.29 26.99 62.18
N LYS A 5 46.22 26.18 62.08
CA LYS A 5 46.12 25.03 61.19
C LYS A 5 45.44 25.47 59.89
N THR A 6 46.20 25.46 58.79
CA THR A 6 45.73 25.66 57.44
C THR A 6 45.15 24.31 56.93
N ILE A 7 43.84 24.26 56.69
CA ILE A 7 43.17 23.08 56.06
C ILE A 7 43.16 23.32 54.58
N LEU A 8 43.91 22.49 53.83
CA LEU A 8 43.91 22.42 52.36
C LEU A 8 42.70 21.57 51.92
N ARG A 9 41.69 22.21 51.35
CA ARG A 9 40.56 21.48 50.72
C ARG A 9 40.94 21.08 49.32
N LEU A 10 41.12 19.76 49.10
CA LEU A 10 41.29 19.14 47.81
C LEU A 10 39.92 19.03 47.14
N LEU A 11 39.68 19.80 46.07
CA LEU A 11 38.48 19.71 45.25
C LEU A 11 38.72 18.61 44.20
N CYS A 12 38.16 17.42 44.39
CA CYS A 12 38.09 16.38 43.36
C CYS A 12 36.99 16.74 42.35
N LEU A 13 37.39 17.25 41.19
CA LEU A 13 36.53 17.39 40.02
C LEU A 13 36.32 16.00 39.37
N LEU A 14 35.20 15.36 39.65
CA LEU A 14 34.74 14.20 38.95
C LEU A 14 34.23 14.64 37.55
N PHE A 15 35.04 14.44 36.51
CA PHE A 15 34.59 14.50 35.14
C PHE A 15 33.65 13.32 34.86
N PHE A 16 32.34 13.53 34.90
CA PHE A 16 31.35 12.62 34.32
C PHE A 16 31.46 12.74 32.81
N SER A 17 32.16 11.81 32.17
CA SER A 17 32.10 11.60 30.74
C SER A 17 30.70 11.05 30.39
N VAL A 18 29.78 11.93 30.05
CA VAL A 18 28.54 11.54 29.39
C VAL A 18 28.96 11.07 27.99
N ALA A 19 29.06 9.75 27.82
CA ALA A 19 29.15 9.15 26.50
C ALA A 19 27.83 9.48 25.80
N LEU A 20 27.83 10.51 24.97
CA LEU A 20 26.79 10.73 23.97
C LEU A 20 26.80 9.49 23.05
N THR A 21 25.96 8.49 23.37
CA THR A 21 25.61 7.46 22.39
C THR A 21 24.90 8.18 21.26
N ALA A 22 25.61 8.43 20.17
CA ALA A 22 24.98 8.84 18.92
C ALA A 22 23.82 7.87 18.66
N PRO A 23 22.61 8.37 18.38
CA PRO A 23 21.50 7.49 18.03
C PRO A 23 21.97 6.64 16.84
N ARG A 24 21.96 5.31 17.01
CA ARG A 24 22.24 4.40 15.90
C ARG A 24 21.24 4.74 14.82
N LEU A 25 21.75 5.13 13.67
CA LEU A 25 21.00 5.32 12.43
C LEU A 25 20.31 3.99 12.09
N ILE A 26 19.01 3.92 12.33
CA ILE A 26 18.23 2.71 12.11
C ILE A 26 17.33 3.00 10.92
N ALA A 27 17.64 2.47 9.73
CA ALA A 27 16.73 2.49 8.60
C ALA A 27 15.42 1.76 8.97
N GLN A 28 14.31 2.23 8.44
CA GLN A 28 12.98 1.66 8.68
C GLN A 28 12.83 0.35 7.91
N ASN A 29 12.17 -0.66 8.52
CA ASN A 29 11.63 -1.80 7.79
C ASN A 29 10.42 -1.35 6.96
N VAL A 30 10.22 -1.94 5.78
CA VAL A 30 8.99 -1.79 4.98
C VAL A 30 8.29 -3.14 5.00
N LEU A 31 7.30 -3.30 5.88
CA LEU A 31 6.66 -4.58 6.20
C LEU A 31 5.27 -4.74 5.57
N THR A 32 4.76 -3.70 4.95
CA THR A 32 3.44 -3.63 4.33
C THR A 32 3.42 -2.57 3.24
N TYR A 33 2.46 -2.66 2.37
CA TYR A 33 2.23 -1.68 1.31
C TYR A 33 2.25 -0.24 1.83
N HIS A 34 2.93 0.65 1.10
CA HIS A 34 2.98 2.09 1.33
C HIS A 34 3.46 2.47 2.73
N ASN A 35 4.47 1.74 3.23
CA ASN A 35 5.25 1.86 4.47
C ASN A 35 4.53 1.54 5.77
N ASP A 36 3.23 1.81 5.92
CA ASP A 36 2.52 1.62 7.19
C ASP A 36 1.02 1.30 7.00
N ASN A 37 0.35 0.90 8.08
CA ASN A 37 -1.08 0.57 8.03
C ASN A 37 -1.99 1.81 7.84
N ALA A 38 -1.50 3.02 8.02
CA ALA A 38 -2.23 4.24 7.68
C ALA A 38 -2.11 4.59 6.20
N ARG A 39 -1.23 3.89 5.47
CA ARG A 39 -0.92 4.06 4.04
C ARG A 39 -0.37 5.44 3.72
N THR A 40 0.49 5.97 4.60
CA THR A 40 1.03 7.33 4.46
C THR A 40 2.01 7.50 3.30
N GLY A 41 2.61 6.41 2.82
CA GLY A 41 3.57 6.43 1.73
C GLY A 41 4.90 7.08 2.09
N GLN A 42 5.23 7.23 3.39
CA GLN A 42 6.43 7.93 3.82
C GLN A 42 7.40 7.04 4.59
N ASN A 43 8.67 7.07 4.20
CA ASN A 43 9.80 6.58 4.99
C ASN A 43 10.53 7.78 5.60
N LEU A 44 10.32 8.02 6.89
CA LEU A 44 10.92 9.16 7.61
C LEU A 44 12.30 8.86 8.22
N ASP A 45 12.80 7.63 8.07
CA ASP A 45 14.13 7.21 8.54
C ASP A 45 15.14 7.05 7.40
N GLU A 46 14.86 7.63 6.21
CA GLU A 46 15.81 7.65 5.10
C GLU A 46 16.83 8.79 5.30
N ARG A 47 18.07 8.43 5.57
CA ARG A 47 19.14 9.37 5.92
C ARG A 47 20.31 9.37 4.96
N ILE A 48 20.26 8.47 3.97
CA ILE A 48 21.34 8.32 2.99
C ILE A 48 21.05 9.18 1.77
N LEU A 49 19.78 9.15 1.30
CA LEU A 49 19.36 9.95 0.15
C LEU A 49 18.88 11.34 0.60
N SER A 50 19.39 12.35 -0.06
CA SER A 50 18.90 13.72 0.07
C SER A 50 18.72 14.36 -1.31
N PRO A 51 17.96 15.45 -1.46
CA PRO A 51 17.79 16.14 -2.74
C PRO A 51 19.11 16.49 -3.44
N ARG A 52 20.18 16.72 -2.69
CA ARG A 52 21.51 17.08 -3.23
C ARG A 52 22.24 15.90 -3.89
N ASP A 53 21.87 14.67 -3.52
CA ASP A 53 22.52 13.45 -4.00
C ASP A 53 21.93 12.96 -5.32
N LEU A 54 20.78 13.52 -5.75
CA LEU A 54 20.01 13.03 -6.89
C LEU A 54 20.44 13.66 -8.23
N THR A 55 21.74 13.80 -8.43
CA THR A 55 22.28 14.12 -9.76
C THR A 55 22.63 12.85 -10.52
N SER A 56 22.51 12.86 -11.84
CA SER A 56 22.80 11.70 -12.68
C SER A 56 24.26 11.21 -12.63
N SER A 57 25.17 11.99 -12.03
CA SER A 57 26.55 11.59 -11.76
C SER A 57 26.75 10.89 -10.43
N ILE A 58 25.82 11.07 -9.47
CA ILE A 58 25.93 10.56 -8.10
C ILE A 58 24.91 9.45 -7.85
N PHE A 59 23.70 9.57 -8.43
CA PHE A 59 22.60 8.63 -8.27
C PHE A 59 22.24 7.99 -9.62
N GLY A 60 21.81 6.73 -9.58
CA GLY A 60 21.37 6.01 -10.76
C GLY A 60 21.07 4.54 -10.50
N LYS A 61 20.78 3.80 -11.56
CA LYS A 61 20.56 2.36 -11.49
C LYS A 61 21.84 1.63 -11.09
N LEU A 62 21.76 0.87 -10.00
CA LEU A 62 22.84 0.02 -9.52
C LEU A 62 22.84 -1.33 -10.26
N PHE A 63 21.70 -2.00 -10.29
CA PHE A 63 21.49 -3.29 -10.95
C PHE A 63 19.99 -3.57 -11.14
N VAL A 64 19.70 -4.68 -11.82
CA VAL A 64 18.34 -5.25 -11.90
C VAL A 64 18.42 -6.66 -11.34
N ILE A 65 17.49 -7.02 -10.46
CA ILE A 65 17.32 -8.36 -9.92
C ILE A 65 16.32 -9.10 -10.82
N PRO A 66 16.74 -10.09 -11.62
CA PRO A 66 15.82 -10.85 -12.46
C PRO A 66 15.00 -11.83 -11.62
N VAL A 67 13.72 -11.99 -11.97
CA VAL A 67 12.81 -12.98 -11.38
C VAL A 67 12.03 -13.70 -12.49
N ASP A 68 11.25 -14.72 -12.12
CA ASP A 68 10.57 -15.61 -13.08
C ASP A 68 9.23 -15.08 -13.62
N GLY A 69 8.76 -13.96 -13.14
CA GLY A 69 7.49 -13.38 -13.54
C GLY A 69 7.44 -11.87 -13.34
N LYS A 70 6.32 -11.30 -13.67
CA LYS A 70 6.03 -9.89 -13.48
C LYS A 70 5.93 -9.56 -11.99
N VAL A 71 6.41 -8.39 -11.57
CA VAL A 71 6.35 -7.89 -10.20
C VAL A 71 5.33 -6.76 -10.16
N ASP A 72 4.09 -7.06 -9.78
CA ASP A 72 3.01 -6.08 -9.60
C ASP A 72 2.91 -5.57 -8.16
N ALA A 73 3.30 -6.39 -7.20
CA ALA A 73 3.36 -6.05 -5.79
C ALA A 73 4.51 -5.07 -5.47
N GLU A 74 4.32 -4.23 -4.46
CA GLU A 74 5.41 -3.45 -3.87
C GLU A 74 6.41 -4.39 -3.18
N PRO A 75 7.71 -4.35 -3.48
CA PRO A 75 8.72 -5.10 -2.75
C PRO A 75 8.75 -4.72 -1.27
N LEU A 76 9.01 -5.68 -0.37
CA LEU A 76 9.12 -5.44 1.07
C LEU A 76 10.56 -5.54 1.54
N TYR A 77 10.89 -4.86 2.64
CA TYR A 77 12.26 -4.78 3.12
C TYR A 77 12.35 -5.02 4.62
N VAL A 78 13.24 -5.96 5.01
CA VAL A 78 13.57 -6.24 6.41
C VAL A 78 15.05 -5.99 6.64
N ARG A 79 15.32 -5.04 7.52
CA ARG A 79 16.67 -4.71 7.93
C ARG A 79 17.19 -5.72 8.95
N ARG A 80 18.45 -6.16 8.78
CA ARG A 80 19.18 -6.98 9.76
C ARG A 80 18.49 -8.31 10.12
N LEU A 81 17.91 -8.98 9.12
CA LEU A 81 17.41 -10.33 9.28
C LEU A 81 18.57 -11.32 9.40
N LYS A 82 18.47 -12.27 10.33
CA LYS A 82 19.45 -13.35 10.49
C LYS A 82 19.16 -14.45 9.46
N MET A 83 20.06 -14.62 8.51
CA MET A 83 19.95 -15.66 7.48
C MET A 83 20.74 -16.91 7.90
N PRO A 84 20.19 -18.15 7.79
CA PRO A 84 20.85 -19.38 8.16
C PRO A 84 22.21 -19.53 7.44
N HIS A 85 23.27 -19.78 8.22
CA HIS A 85 24.64 -19.97 7.72
C HIS A 85 25.25 -18.80 6.93
N ARG A 86 24.58 -17.64 6.86
CA ARG A 86 25.02 -16.47 6.09
C ARG A 86 25.23 -15.21 6.93
N GLY A 87 24.77 -15.20 8.19
CA GLY A 87 24.89 -14.02 9.06
C GLY A 87 23.67 -13.10 9.02
N VAL A 88 23.88 -11.81 9.27
CA VAL A 88 22.82 -10.80 9.35
C VAL A 88 22.87 -9.91 8.12
N HIS A 89 21.79 -9.85 7.38
CA HIS A 89 21.64 -9.10 6.13
C HIS A 89 20.40 -8.22 6.14
N SER A 90 20.41 -7.18 5.33
CA SER A 90 19.18 -6.51 4.90
C SER A 90 18.59 -7.31 3.75
N VAL A 91 17.30 -7.65 3.84
CA VAL A 91 16.65 -8.59 2.92
C VAL A 91 15.50 -7.91 2.19
N LEU A 92 15.50 -8.05 0.86
CA LEU A 92 14.43 -7.63 -0.03
C LEU A 92 13.55 -8.84 -0.34
N PHE A 93 12.25 -8.73 -0.08
CA PHE A 93 11.25 -9.72 -0.44
C PHE A 93 10.49 -9.29 -1.68
N VAL A 94 10.39 -10.20 -2.64
CA VAL A 94 9.74 -9.96 -3.94
C VAL A 94 8.81 -11.11 -4.25
N VAL A 95 7.59 -10.80 -4.69
CA VAL A 95 6.61 -11.79 -5.15
C VAL A 95 6.32 -11.59 -6.63
N THR A 96 5.91 -12.63 -7.32
CA THR A 96 5.71 -12.60 -8.77
C THR A 96 4.36 -13.18 -9.19
N GLU A 97 3.90 -12.77 -10.36
CA GLU A 97 2.75 -13.38 -11.03
C GLU A 97 3.01 -14.83 -11.45
N HIS A 98 4.24 -15.35 -11.28
CA HIS A 98 4.60 -16.75 -11.46
C HIS A 98 4.49 -17.58 -10.17
N ASP A 99 3.73 -17.13 -9.17
CA ASP A 99 3.55 -17.79 -7.88
C ASP A 99 4.88 -18.09 -7.16
N SER A 100 5.81 -17.15 -7.22
CA SER A 100 7.09 -17.25 -6.51
C SER A 100 7.25 -16.14 -5.47
N VAL A 101 7.85 -16.50 -4.34
CA VAL A 101 8.34 -15.56 -3.32
C VAL A 101 9.85 -15.68 -3.24
N TYR A 102 10.52 -14.56 -3.29
CA TYR A 102 11.98 -14.48 -3.24
C TYR A 102 12.44 -13.68 -2.04
N ALA A 103 13.58 -14.07 -1.47
CA ALA A 103 14.37 -13.23 -0.58
C ALA A 103 15.75 -13.00 -1.19
N PHE A 104 16.11 -11.74 -1.35
CA PHE A 104 17.40 -11.32 -1.88
C PHE A 104 18.17 -10.50 -0.83
N ASP A 105 19.49 -10.58 -0.90
CA ASP A 105 20.34 -9.61 -0.23
C ASP A 105 20.10 -8.23 -0.83
N ALA A 106 19.62 -7.28 -0.05
CA ALA A 106 19.23 -5.95 -0.52
C ALA A 106 20.41 -5.10 -0.99
N ASP A 107 21.65 -5.46 -0.59
CA ASP A 107 22.86 -4.72 -0.98
C ASP A 107 23.45 -5.21 -2.29
N THR A 108 23.39 -6.52 -2.52
CA THR A 108 24.06 -7.17 -3.65
C THR A 108 23.12 -7.73 -4.72
N GLY A 109 21.83 -7.91 -4.40
CA GLY A 109 20.86 -8.61 -5.24
C GLY A 109 21.05 -10.12 -5.28
N ASN A 110 21.93 -10.70 -4.44
CA ASN A 110 22.14 -12.14 -4.39
C ASN A 110 20.95 -12.86 -3.77
N LEU A 111 20.57 -13.98 -4.37
CA LEU A 111 19.47 -14.81 -3.90
C LEU A 111 19.82 -15.53 -2.59
N PHE A 112 18.99 -15.39 -1.58
CA PHE A 112 19.01 -16.22 -0.38
C PHE A 112 18.16 -17.47 -0.57
N TRP A 113 16.89 -17.30 -0.90
CA TRP A 113 15.96 -18.39 -1.16
C TRP A 113 14.83 -17.96 -2.13
N ARG A 114 14.21 -18.97 -2.73
CA ARG A 114 12.99 -18.86 -3.51
C ARG A 114 12.02 -19.94 -3.05
N ALA A 115 10.80 -19.55 -2.72
CA ALA A 115 9.68 -20.44 -2.52
C ALA A 115 8.74 -20.42 -3.74
N ARG A 116 8.33 -21.59 -4.21
CA ARG A 116 7.31 -21.74 -5.25
C ARG A 116 6.01 -22.16 -4.58
N LEU A 117 4.95 -21.37 -4.79
CA LEU A 117 3.69 -21.54 -4.08
C LEU A 117 2.72 -22.54 -4.75
N LEU A 118 3.08 -23.02 -5.94
CA LEU A 118 2.29 -23.99 -6.71
C LEU A 118 2.39 -25.39 -6.14
N LYS A 119 1.25 -26.08 -6.01
CA LYS A 119 1.24 -27.52 -5.72
C LYS A 119 1.63 -28.33 -6.96
N PRO A 120 2.07 -29.59 -6.82
CA PRO A 120 2.37 -30.44 -7.97
C PRO A 120 1.20 -30.54 -8.95
N GLY A 121 1.45 -30.28 -10.25
CA GLY A 121 0.45 -30.27 -11.30
C GLY A 121 -0.35 -28.99 -11.47
N GLU A 122 -0.02 -27.95 -10.70
CA GLU A 122 -0.60 -26.61 -10.86
C GLU A 122 0.32 -25.69 -11.66
N ALA A 123 -0.29 -24.67 -12.25
CA ALA A 123 0.34 -23.52 -12.88
C ALA A 123 -0.28 -22.22 -12.36
N PRO A 124 0.37 -21.07 -12.53
CA PRO A 124 -0.29 -19.77 -12.29
C PRO A 124 -1.61 -19.69 -13.06
N SER A 125 -2.54 -18.87 -12.58
CA SER A 125 -3.81 -18.69 -13.28
C SER A 125 -3.57 -18.02 -14.64
N ASP A 126 -4.37 -18.41 -15.64
CA ASP A 126 -4.42 -17.70 -16.92
C ASP A 126 -5.24 -16.40 -16.80
N PRO A 127 -5.05 -15.43 -17.71
CA PRO A 127 -5.76 -14.16 -17.68
C PRO A 127 -7.23 -14.23 -18.11
N ARG A 128 -7.73 -15.38 -18.59
CA ARG A 128 -9.14 -15.64 -18.90
C ARG A 128 -9.84 -14.53 -19.70
N ASN A 129 -9.23 -14.07 -20.78
CA ASN A 129 -9.68 -12.96 -21.64
C ASN A 129 -9.66 -11.56 -20.96
N CYS A 130 -8.97 -11.41 -19.83
CA CYS A 130 -8.72 -10.14 -19.17
C CYS A 130 -7.27 -9.69 -19.42
N SER A 131 -7.07 -8.47 -19.89
CA SER A 131 -5.73 -7.92 -20.15
C SER A 131 -5.16 -7.11 -18.97
N GLN A 132 -5.83 -7.10 -17.82
CA GLN A 132 -5.41 -6.29 -16.69
C GLN A 132 -4.15 -6.82 -16.02
N VAL A 133 -4.04 -8.14 -15.86
CA VAL A 133 -2.84 -8.84 -15.39
C VAL A 133 -2.50 -9.92 -16.42
N ILE A 134 -1.37 -9.78 -17.09
CA ILE A 134 -0.89 -10.66 -18.17
C ILE A 134 0.63 -10.87 -18.03
N PRO A 135 1.18 -12.01 -18.53
CA PRO A 135 0.53 -13.12 -19.24
C PRO A 135 -0.17 -14.14 -18.33
N GLU A 136 0.04 -14.07 -17.03
CA GLU A 136 -0.46 -14.99 -16.00
C GLU A 136 -0.82 -14.21 -14.73
N ILE A 137 -1.57 -14.83 -13.82
CA ILE A 137 -1.98 -14.28 -12.54
C ILE A 137 -1.50 -15.24 -11.45
N GLY A 138 -0.73 -14.73 -10.53
CA GLY A 138 -0.17 -15.49 -9.39
C GLY A 138 -0.28 -14.73 -8.08
N VAL A 139 0.82 -14.13 -7.59
CA VAL A 139 0.81 -13.23 -6.42
C VAL A 139 0.81 -11.79 -6.91
N THR A 140 -0.38 -11.22 -7.06
CA THR A 140 -0.60 -9.86 -7.54
C THR A 140 -0.52 -8.82 -6.42
N SER A 141 -1.11 -9.15 -5.26
CA SER A 141 -1.19 -8.23 -4.11
C SER A 141 0.14 -8.11 -3.37
N THR A 142 0.40 -6.92 -2.84
CA THR A 142 1.53 -6.73 -1.91
C THR A 142 1.33 -7.54 -0.64
N PRO A 143 2.30 -8.40 -0.27
CA PRO A 143 2.28 -9.18 0.96
C PRO A 143 2.31 -8.32 2.22
N VAL A 144 2.25 -8.97 3.38
CA VAL A 144 2.51 -8.34 4.66
C VAL A 144 3.47 -9.20 5.50
N ILE A 145 4.34 -8.54 6.26
CA ILE A 145 5.32 -9.20 7.12
C ILE A 145 5.00 -8.93 8.58
N ASP A 146 4.99 -9.99 9.40
CA ASP A 146 5.05 -9.88 10.85
C ASP A 146 6.39 -10.42 11.39
N LEU A 147 7.20 -9.52 11.94
CA LEU A 147 8.48 -9.88 12.55
C LEU A 147 8.37 -10.62 13.89
N LYS A 148 7.14 -10.75 14.43
CA LYS A 148 6.87 -11.40 15.72
C LYS A 148 6.22 -12.77 15.58
N SER A 149 5.73 -13.11 14.39
CA SER A 149 5.17 -14.40 14.07
C SER A 149 6.27 -15.38 13.68
N GLY A 150 6.11 -16.67 13.98
CA GLY A 150 7.13 -17.67 13.70
C GLY A 150 8.46 -17.47 14.44
N PRO A 151 9.48 -18.28 14.14
CA PRO A 151 10.79 -18.19 14.79
C PRO A 151 11.65 -17.01 14.32
N ASP A 152 11.59 -16.64 13.05
CA ASP A 152 12.40 -15.59 12.42
C ASP A 152 11.55 -14.48 11.75
N GLY A 153 10.22 -14.47 12.00
CA GLY A 153 9.21 -13.63 11.34
C GLY A 153 8.57 -14.35 10.15
N THR A 154 7.36 -13.91 9.79
CA THR A 154 6.54 -14.54 8.74
C THR A 154 6.14 -13.53 7.67
N ILE A 155 6.23 -13.92 6.40
CA ILE A 155 5.60 -13.20 5.29
C ILE A 155 4.33 -13.93 4.86
N TYR A 156 3.23 -13.19 4.74
CA TYR A 156 1.93 -13.70 4.30
C TYR A 156 1.65 -13.21 2.89
N ALA A 157 1.30 -14.14 1.98
CA ALA A 157 1.00 -13.85 0.59
C ALA A 157 -0.21 -14.66 0.11
N VAL A 158 -0.98 -14.10 -0.81
CA VAL A 158 -2.07 -14.83 -1.49
C VAL A 158 -1.63 -15.16 -2.90
N ALA A 159 -1.75 -16.43 -3.27
CA ALA A 159 -1.39 -16.94 -4.59
C ALA A 159 -2.62 -17.48 -5.33
N MET A 160 -2.71 -17.20 -6.62
CA MET A 160 -3.76 -17.70 -7.50
C MET A 160 -3.23 -18.73 -8.48
N SER A 161 -3.71 -19.97 -8.42
CA SER A 161 -3.27 -21.04 -9.30
C SER A 161 -4.44 -21.78 -9.96
N ARG A 162 -4.12 -22.58 -10.96
CA ARG A 162 -5.06 -23.55 -11.57
C ARG A 162 -4.41 -24.89 -11.79
N ASP A 163 -5.20 -25.98 -11.73
CA ASP A 163 -4.74 -27.32 -12.09
C ASP A 163 -4.99 -27.65 -13.58
N ALA A 164 -4.46 -28.77 -14.03
CA ALA A 164 -4.67 -29.27 -15.39
C ALA A 164 -6.14 -29.61 -15.72
N GLY A 165 -6.99 -29.80 -14.70
CA GLY A 165 -8.44 -29.99 -14.84
C GLY A 165 -9.23 -28.69 -14.98
N GLY A 166 -8.56 -27.52 -14.93
CA GLY A 166 -9.19 -26.20 -15.04
C GLY A 166 -9.88 -25.74 -13.77
N ARG A 167 -9.55 -26.29 -12.60
CA ARG A 167 -10.00 -25.79 -11.31
C ARG A 167 -9.05 -24.70 -10.83
N TYR A 168 -9.61 -23.60 -10.30
CA TYR A 168 -8.88 -22.47 -9.78
C TYR A 168 -8.80 -22.53 -8.27
N PHE A 169 -7.71 -22.00 -7.73
CA PHE A 169 -7.43 -21.94 -6.30
C PHE A 169 -6.92 -20.56 -5.93
N GLN A 170 -7.33 -20.08 -4.78
CA GLN A 170 -6.75 -18.94 -4.09
C GLN A 170 -6.26 -19.47 -2.75
N ARG A 171 -4.99 -19.19 -2.37
CA ARG A 171 -4.40 -19.69 -1.13
C ARG A 171 -3.66 -18.62 -0.38
N LEU A 172 -3.89 -18.58 0.92
CA LEU A 172 -3.06 -17.80 1.83
C LEU A 172 -1.88 -18.66 2.27
N HIS A 173 -0.68 -18.17 2.02
CA HIS A 173 0.59 -18.76 2.41
C HIS A 173 1.19 -17.98 3.58
N ALA A 174 1.92 -18.69 4.45
CA ALA A 174 2.70 -18.14 5.54
C ALA A 174 4.11 -18.72 5.44
N LEU A 175 5.10 -17.90 5.11
CA LEU A 175 6.48 -18.36 4.89
C LEU A 175 7.42 -17.77 5.93
N ASP A 176 8.28 -18.59 6.49
CA ASP A 176 9.39 -18.16 7.34
C ASP A 176 10.33 -17.23 6.56
N LEU A 177 10.65 -16.07 7.12
CA LEU A 177 11.45 -15.04 6.45
C LEU A 177 12.88 -15.47 6.15
N SER A 178 13.45 -16.34 6.98
CA SER A 178 14.85 -16.74 6.88
C SER A 178 15.08 -17.86 5.87
N THR A 179 14.08 -18.72 5.64
CA THR A 179 14.20 -19.96 4.85
C THR A 179 13.24 -20.04 3.67
N GLY A 180 12.14 -19.30 3.68
CA GLY A 180 11.05 -19.43 2.72
C GLY A 180 10.21 -20.71 2.88
N ALA A 181 10.38 -21.43 3.98
CA ALA A 181 9.58 -22.62 4.27
C ALA A 181 8.15 -22.24 4.65
N GLU A 182 7.19 -23.02 4.17
CA GLU A 182 5.80 -22.89 4.59
C GLU A 182 5.66 -23.23 6.08
N GLU A 183 4.94 -22.41 6.83
CA GLU A 183 4.75 -22.56 8.27
C GLU A 183 3.29 -22.37 8.69
N LEU A 184 3.00 -22.42 10.01
CA LEU A 184 1.68 -22.24 10.60
C LEU A 184 0.60 -23.19 10.04
N GLY A 185 1.01 -24.33 9.46
CA GLY A 185 0.09 -25.30 8.84
C GLY A 185 -0.44 -24.86 7.47
N GLY A 186 0.14 -23.84 6.87
CA GLY A 186 -0.21 -23.36 5.53
C GLY A 186 0.21 -24.31 4.40
N PRO A 187 -0.15 -23.98 3.13
CA PRO A 187 -1.13 -22.95 2.76
C PRO A 187 -2.57 -23.35 3.07
N VAL A 188 -3.44 -22.37 3.28
CA VAL A 188 -4.88 -22.61 3.44
C VAL A 188 -5.66 -22.17 2.20
N ASP A 189 -6.57 -23.02 1.71
CA ASP A 189 -7.46 -22.67 0.60
C ASP A 189 -8.48 -21.62 1.06
N ILE A 190 -8.61 -20.54 0.30
CA ILE A 190 -9.54 -19.45 0.60
C ILE A 190 -10.93 -19.85 0.16
N GLN A 191 -11.84 -19.95 1.12
CA GLN A 191 -13.23 -20.31 0.93
C GLN A 191 -14.10 -19.43 1.83
N ALA A 192 -15.23 -18.96 1.32
CA ALA A 192 -16.16 -18.18 2.10
C ALA A 192 -17.61 -18.40 1.71
N SER A 193 -18.51 -18.24 2.67
CA SER A 193 -19.94 -18.29 2.46
C SER A 193 -20.62 -17.30 3.41
N PHE A 194 -21.39 -16.35 2.85
CA PHE A 194 -22.06 -15.30 3.60
C PHE A 194 -23.57 -15.33 3.33
N PRO A 195 -24.44 -15.10 4.33
CA PRO A 195 -25.88 -15.00 4.12
C PRO A 195 -26.22 -13.86 3.14
N GLY A 196 -26.99 -14.16 2.07
CA GLY A 196 -27.36 -13.17 1.10
C GLY A 196 -28.17 -13.76 -0.06
N LYS A 197 -28.85 -12.88 -0.79
CA LYS A 197 -29.68 -13.20 -1.95
C LYS A 197 -29.26 -12.42 -3.19
N GLY A 198 -28.06 -11.83 -3.15
CA GLY A 198 -27.51 -11.03 -4.23
C GLY A 198 -27.14 -11.84 -5.46
N MET A 199 -26.48 -11.18 -6.39
CA MET A 199 -26.06 -11.74 -7.68
C MET A 199 -25.18 -12.99 -7.47
N GLY A 200 -25.50 -14.08 -8.13
CA GLY A 200 -24.78 -15.36 -8.00
C GLY A 200 -25.05 -16.15 -6.71
N SER A 201 -25.98 -15.71 -5.85
CA SER A 201 -26.31 -16.44 -4.61
C SER A 201 -26.91 -17.82 -4.89
N ARG A 202 -26.61 -18.78 -4.02
CA ARG A 202 -27.15 -20.15 -4.07
C ARG A 202 -27.71 -20.54 -2.71
N GLY A 203 -28.98 -20.93 -2.66
CA GLY A 203 -29.63 -21.36 -1.42
C GLY A 203 -29.64 -20.29 -0.31
N GLY A 204 -29.73 -19.00 -0.66
CA GLY A 204 -29.70 -17.89 0.30
C GLY A 204 -28.31 -17.54 0.83
N LYS A 205 -27.26 -17.93 0.14
CA LYS A 205 -25.86 -17.64 0.47
C LYS A 205 -25.09 -17.11 -0.73
N MET A 206 -24.29 -16.10 -0.51
CA MET A 206 -23.16 -15.71 -1.38
C MET A 206 -22.06 -16.74 -1.16
N ILE A 207 -21.44 -17.21 -2.24
CA ILE A 207 -20.35 -18.20 -2.20
C ILE A 207 -19.13 -17.60 -2.90
N PHE A 208 -17.99 -17.62 -2.23
CA PHE A 208 -16.72 -17.21 -2.83
C PHE A 208 -16.27 -18.26 -3.87
N ASP A 209 -16.10 -17.85 -5.11
CA ASP A 209 -15.58 -18.68 -6.19
C ASP A 209 -14.14 -18.24 -6.50
N PRO A 210 -13.10 -19.05 -6.26
CA PRO A 210 -11.71 -18.70 -6.54
C PRO A 210 -11.44 -18.26 -7.97
N LYS A 211 -12.24 -18.73 -8.94
CA LYS A 211 -12.12 -18.34 -10.34
C LYS A 211 -12.58 -16.91 -10.60
N GLN A 212 -13.57 -16.43 -9.84
CA GLN A 212 -14.26 -15.17 -10.08
C GLN A 212 -13.49 -13.96 -9.54
N TYR A 213 -12.58 -14.17 -8.59
CA TYR A 213 -11.92 -13.12 -7.85
C TYR A 213 -10.42 -13.08 -8.08
N GLU A 214 -9.83 -11.93 -7.84
CA GLU A 214 -8.40 -11.67 -7.80
C GLU A 214 -8.06 -10.91 -6.52
N GLU A 215 -7.03 -11.34 -5.79
CA GLU A 215 -6.49 -10.57 -4.67
C GLU A 215 -5.62 -9.46 -5.25
N ARG A 216 -6.23 -8.31 -5.52
CA ARG A 216 -5.56 -7.17 -6.15
C ARG A 216 -5.03 -6.18 -5.12
N ALA A 217 -5.84 -5.85 -4.12
CA ALA A 217 -5.48 -4.92 -3.07
C ALA A 217 -4.48 -5.56 -2.10
N ALA A 218 -3.50 -4.77 -1.64
CA ALA A 218 -2.48 -5.22 -0.71
C ALA A 218 -3.08 -5.80 0.58
N LEU A 219 -2.45 -6.82 1.12
CA LEU A 219 -2.83 -7.41 2.39
C LEU A 219 -2.69 -6.39 3.54
N LEU A 220 -3.54 -6.55 4.55
CA LEU A 220 -3.48 -5.76 5.77
C LEU A 220 -3.35 -6.67 6.99
N LEU A 221 -2.27 -6.52 7.75
CA LEU A 221 -2.15 -7.11 9.08
C LEU A 221 -2.53 -6.09 10.15
N SER A 222 -3.61 -6.36 10.88
CA SER A 222 -4.07 -5.49 11.96
C SER A 222 -4.63 -6.29 13.12
N LYS A 223 -4.12 -6.05 14.33
CA LYS A 223 -4.58 -6.68 15.58
C LYS A 223 -4.59 -8.21 15.53
N GLY A 224 -3.57 -8.82 14.97
CA GLY A 224 -3.45 -10.27 14.92
C GLY A 224 -4.28 -10.93 13.81
N VAL A 225 -4.81 -10.14 12.87
CA VAL A 225 -5.63 -10.65 11.77
C VAL A 225 -5.09 -10.15 10.44
N ILE A 226 -4.89 -11.07 9.51
CA ILE A 226 -4.54 -10.81 8.12
C ILE A 226 -5.84 -10.66 7.34
N TYR A 227 -6.09 -9.48 6.78
CA TYR A 227 -7.26 -9.19 5.96
C TYR A 227 -6.90 -9.25 4.48
N THR A 228 -7.74 -9.99 3.73
CA THR A 228 -7.75 -10.05 2.28
C THR A 228 -9.00 -9.35 1.77
N THR A 229 -8.87 -8.62 0.64
CA THR A 229 -9.97 -7.88 0.01
C THR A 229 -9.94 -8.13 -1.48
N TRP A 230 -11.08 -8.39 -2.08
CA TRP A 230 -11.15 -9.07 -3.37
C TRP A 230 -11.71 -8.20 -4.48
N ALA A 231 -10.94 -8.09 -5.56
CA ALA A 231 -11.38 -7.56 -6.84
C ALA A 231 -12.20 -8.59 -7.61
N SER A 232 -13.04 -8.12 -8.53
CA SER A 232 -13.60 -8.98 -9.57
C SER A 232 -12.53 -9.38 -10.59
N HIS A 233 -12.82 -10.35 -11.42
CA HIS A 233 -12.03 -10.63 -12.62
C HIS A 233 -12.60 -9.86 -13.82
N CYS A 234 -12.06 -8.65 -14.10
CA CYS A 234 -12.49 -7.78 -15.19
C CYS A 234 -14.02 -7.54 -15.23
N ASP A 235 -14.61 -7.30 -14.08
CA ASP A 235 -16.04 -6.98 -13.91
C ASP A 235 -16.99 -8.02 -14.57
N ALA A 236 -16.51 -9.27 -14.71
CA ALA A 236 -17.32 -10.35 -15.23
C ALA A 236 -18.29 -10.84 -14.15
N ASP A 237 -19.58 -10.58 -14.37
CA ASP A 237 -20.65 -11.04 -13.48
C ASP A 237 -20.79 -12.58 -13.44
N PRO A 238 -21.26 -13.13 -12.29
CA PRO A 238 -21.69 -12.47 -11.04
C PRO A 238 -20.54 -12.29 -10.05
N TYR A 239 -20.40 -11.13 -9.38
CA TYR A 239 -19.45 -10.92 -8.30
C TYR A 239 -20.01 -10.01 -7.18
N SER A 240 -19.30 -9.96 -6.05
CA SER A 240 -19.62 -9.10 -4.90
C SER A 240 -18.35 -8.79 -4.11
N GLY A 241 -18.36 -7.73 -3.31
CA GLY A 241 -17.22 -7.34 -2.47
C GLY A 241 -17.03 -8.29 -1.29
N TRP A 242 -15.81 -8.84 -1.14
CA TRP A 242 -15.44 -9.72 -0.03
C TRP A 242 -14.32 -9.13 0.79
N ILE A 243 -14.45 -9.24 2.12
CA ILE A 243 -13.36 -9.03 3.09
C ILE A 243 -13.29 -10.27 3.96
N ILE A 244 -12.13 -10.94 3.96
CA ILE A 244 -11.90 -12.17 4.71
C ILE A 244 -10.70 -11.98 5.62
N GLY A 245 -10.84 -12.28 6.90
CA GLY A 245 -9.76 -12.15 7.88
C GLY A 245 -9.32 -13.50 8.42
N TYR A 246 -8.01 -13.68 8.52
CA TYR A 246 -7.35 -14.88 9.02
C TYR A 246 -6.50 -14.56 10.25
N ASP A 247 -6.54 -15.41 11.26
CA ASP A 247 -5.67 -15.31 12.43
C ASP A 247 -4.20 -15.51 12.01
N GLU A 248 -3.31 -14.60 12.43
CA GLU A 248 -1.91 -14.57 12.01
C GLU A 248 -1.08 -15.77 12.49
N HIS A 249 -1.54 -16.52 13.49
CA HIS A 249 -0.79 -17.67 14.04
C HIS A 249 -1.32 -19.03 13.61
N SER A 250 -2.58 -19.12 13.22
CA SER A 250 -3.23 -20.40 12.88
C SER A 250 -3.75 -20.46 11.45
N LEU A 251 -3.76 -19.33 10.72
CA LEU A 251 -4.39 -19.15 9.42
C LEU A 251 -5.89 -19.54 9.38
N SER A 252 -6.52 -19.64 10.55
CA SER A 252 -7.95 -19.92 10.64
C SER A 252 -8.76 -18.69 10.24
N GLN A 253 -9.82 -18.85 9.47
CA GLN A 253 -10.72 -17.75 9.14
C GLN A 253 -11.47 -17.27 10.40
N VAL A 254 -11.25 -16.02 10.80
CA VAL A 254 -11.81 -15.41 12.01
C VAL A 254 -12.75 -14.24 11.71
N SER A 255 -12.72 -13.70 10.50
CA SER A 255 -13.54 -12.57 10.09
C SER A 255 -14.05 -12.76 8.66
N LEU A 256 -15.28 -12.35 8.42
CA LEU A 256 -15.91 -12.44 7.10
C LEU A 256 -16.96 -11.35 6.95
N LEU A 257 -16.93 -10.63 5.83
CA LEU A 257 -17.92 -9.66 5.41
C LEU A 257 -18.12 -9.72 3.90
N ASN A 258 -19.35 -9.60 3.45
CA ASN A 258 -19.70 -9.34 2.07
C ASN A 258 -20.34 -7.96 1.97
N LEU A 259 -19.92 -7.12 1.02
CA LEU A 259 -20.31 -5.71 0.93
C LEU A 259 -21.62 -5.49 0.17
N THR A 260 -22.02 -6.46 -0.68
CA THR A 260 -23.24 -6.40 -1.48
C THR A 260 -24.02 -7.71 -1.43
N PRO A 261 -24.39 -8.18 -0.21
CA PRO A 261 -24.92 -9.53 -0.02
C PRO A 261 -26.32 -9.73 -0.62
N ASN A 262 -27.06 -8.64 -0.89
CA ASN A 262 -28.40 -8.71 -1.48
C ASN A 262 -28.50 -7.97 -2.83
N GLY A 263 -27.38 -7.40 -3.29
CA GLY A 263 -27.18 -6.75 -4.57
C GLY A 263 -26.17 -7.51 -5.44
N GLY A 264 -25.21 -6.78 -5.99
CA GLY A 264 -24.09 -7.31 -6.79
C GLY A 264 -22.97 -6.27 -6.89
N GLU A 265 -21.84 -6.71 -7.40
CA GLU A 265 -20.64 -5.90 -7.60
C GLU A 265 -20.06 -5.35 -6.27
N GLY A 266 -19.43 -4.16 -6.23
CA GLY A 266 -18.88 -3.59 -5.00
C GLY A 266 -17.57 -4.27 -4.57
N ALA A 267 -16.75 -4.69 -5.54
CA ALA A 267 -15.47 -5.34 -5.29
C ALA A 267 -14.42 -4.35 -4.79
N VAL A 268 -13.45 -4.84 -4.01
CA VAL A 268 -12.37 -4.03 -3.45
C VAL A 268 -11.09 -4.29 -4.23
N TRP A 269 -10.81 -3.48 -5.25
CA TRP A 269 -9.64 -3.66 -6.11
C TRP A 269 -8.54 -2.63 -5.89
N GLN A 270 -8.89 -1.40 -5.57
CA GLN A 270 -7.99 -0.31 -5.17
C GLN A 270 -6.71 -0.17 -6.00
N SER A 271 -6.69 -0.66 -7.24
CA SER A 271 -5.54 -0.61 -8.19
C SER A 271 -4.21 -1.14 -7.63
N GLY A 272 -4.24 -2.09 -6.69
CA GLY A 272 -3.05 -2.61 -6.00
C GLY A 272 -2.67 -1.86 -4.73
N ASN A 273 -3.36 -0.77 -4.41
CA ASN A 273 -3.29 -0.13 -3.09
C ASN A 273 -3.91 -1.08 -2.04
N GLY A 274 -3.98 -0.67 -0.79
CA GLY A 274 -4.53 -1.55 0.24
C GLY A 274 -5.42 -0.85 1.25
N PRO A 275 -6.30 -1.58 1.93
CA PRO A 275 -7.04 -1.05 3.06
C PRO A 275 -6.10 -0.46 4.10
N ALA A 276 -6.51 0.65 4.72
CA ALA A 276 -5.78 1.27 5.82
C ALA A 276 -6.37 0.87 7.17
N ALA A 277 -5.57 0.88 8.23
CA ALA A 277 -6.05 0.63 9.59
C ALA A 277 -5.54 1.65 10.60
N ASP A 278 -6.40 2.02 11.55
CA ASP A 278 -6.01 2.86 12.69
C ASP A 278 -5.48 2.03 13.87
N SER A 279 -4.89 2.70 14.85
CA SER A 279 -4.34 2.06 16.05
C SER A 279 -5.36 1.30 16.90
N LYS A 280 -6.66 1.55 16.70
CA LYS A 280 -7.75 0.84 17.37
C LYS A 280 -8.16 -0.45 16.63
N GLY A 281 -7.66 -0.65 15.38
CA GLY A 281 -7.97 -1.77 14.52
C GLY A 281 -9.22 -1.55 13.65
N ASN A 282 -9.74 -0.33 13.55
CA ASN A 282 -10.73 -0.04 12.52
C ASN A 282 -10.05 -0.03 11.15
N ILE A 283 -10.70 -0.62 10.15
CA ILE A 283 -10.22 -0.72 8.78
C ILE A 283 -10.97 0.29 7.92
N TYR A 284 -10.26 0.93 7.02
CA TYR A 284 -10.81 1.90 6.07
C TYR A 284 -10.48 1.45 4.67
N LEU A 285 -11.47 1.46 3.78
CA LEU A 285 -11.31 1.07 2.38
C LEU A 285 -12.28 1.84 1.48
N LEU A 286 -11.96 1.84 0.19
CA LEU A 286 -12.82 2.32 -0.87
C LEU A 286 -13.25 1.09 -1.67
N ASP A 287 -14.56 0.90 -1.88
CA ASP A 287 -15.04 -0.18 -2.75
C ASP A 287 -15.51 0.36 -4.09
N GLY A 288 -15.52 -0.52 -5.08
CA GLY A 288 -15.86 -0.19 -6.46
C GLY A 288 -17.36 -0.12 -6.70
N ASN A 289 -17.71 0.19 -7.95
CA ASN A 289 -19.08 0.22 -8.43
C ASN A 289 -19.86 -0.99 -7.97
N GLY A 290 -21.11 -0.78 -7.57
CA GLY A 290 -21.95 -1.86 -7.11
C GLY A 290 -23.25 -1.37 -6.51
N THR A 291 -24.07 -2.30 -6.11
CA THR A 291 -25.36 -1.98 -5.50
C THR A 291 -25.15 -1.24 -4.19
N PHE A 292 -25.70 -0.03 -4.10
CA PHE A 292 -25.88 0.71 -2.87
C PHE A 292 -27.38 0.78 -2.54
N ASP A 293 -27.79 0.26 -1.37
CA ASP A 293 -29.18 0.34 -0.95
C ASP A 293 -29.45 1.72 -0.32
N THR A 294 -30.15 2.58 -1.08
CA THR A 294 -30.50 3.94 -0.66
C THR A 294 -31.58 4.01 0.42
N LYS A 295 -32.26 2.90 0.69
CA LYS A 295 -33.19 2.79 1.82
C LYS A 295 -32.42 2.52 3.10
N LEU A 296 -32.45 3.49 4.01
CA LEU A 296 -31.67 3.43 5.24
C LEU A 296 -32.54 3.04 6.44
N ASN A 297 -31.97 2.29 7.35
CA ASN A 297 -32.57 1.98 8.65
C ASN A 297 -32.51 3.19 9.61
N GLY A 298 -33.12 3.07 10.79
CA GLY A 298 -33.16 4.14 11.79
C GLY A 298 -31.79 4.63 12.31
N GLN A 299 -30.69 3.90 12.02
CA GLN A 299 -29.33 4.29 12.34
C GLN A 299 -28.56 4.90 11.13
N GLY A 300 -29.24 5.02 9.99
CA GLY A 300 -28.66 5.56 8.76
C GLY A 300 -27.74 4.59 8.02
N PHE A 301 -27.95 3.27 8.12
CA PHE A 301 -27.25 2.26 7.33
C PHE A 301 -28.21 1.63 6.30
N PRO A 302 -27.71 1.22 5.12
CA PRO A 302 -28.45 0.46 4.12
C PRO A 302 -29.23 -0.71 4.75
N GLU A 303 -30.56 -0.78 4.51
CA GLU A 303 -31.41 -1.81 5.12
C GLU A 303 -31.06 -3.21 4.67
N LYS A 304 -30.65 -3.36 3.41
CA LYS A 304 -30.24 -4.66 2.85
C LYS A 304 -28.76 -4.99 3.07
N GLY A 305 -27.97 -4.02 3.57
CA GLY A 305 -26.55 -4.19 3.83
C GLY A 305 -25.67 -4.11 2.58
N ASP A 306 -26.16 -3.51 1.49
CA ASP A 306 -25.43 -3.32 0.23
C ASP A 306 -24.77 -1.95 0.23
N PHE A 307 -23.41 -1.90 0.11
CA PHE A 307 -22.60 -0.69 0.31
C PHE A 307 -21.75 -0.32 -0.93
N GLY A 308 -22.03 -0.83 -2.12
CA GLY A 308 -21.19 -0.58 -3.31
C GLY A 308 -20.91 0.89 -3.56
N ASN A 309 -19.68 1.21 -3.98
CA ASN A 309 -19.16 2.53 -4.29
C ASN A 309 -19.12 3.51 -3.10
N ALA A 310 -18.55 3.09 -1.99
CA ALA A 310 -18.53 3.86 -0.76
C ALA A 310 -17.13 3.93 -0.12
N PHE A 311 -16.92 4.94 0.72
CA PHE A 311 -15.80 5.00 1.66
C PHE A 311 -16.25 4.34 2.95
N LEU A 312 -15.68 3.19 3.28
CA LEU A 312 -16.12 2.34 4.36
C LEU A 312 -15.17 2.39 5.57
N LYS A 313 -15.75 2.37 6.75
CA LYS A 313 -15.06 2.07 8.01
C LYS A 313 -15.61 0.75 8.56
N LEU A 314 -14.72 -0.23 8.68
CA LEU A 314 -15.04 -1.53 9.25
C LEU A 314 -14.53 -1.62 10.68
N GLY A 315 -15.23 -2.37 11.49
CA GLY A 315 -14.82 -2.68 12.85
C GLY A 315 -15.39 -4.02 13.33
N VAL A 316 -14.76 -4.59 14.36
CA VAL A 316 -15.24 -5.81 14.97
C VAL A 316 -16.20 -5.48 16.10
N ARG A 317 -17.45 -5.93 16.00
CA ARG A 317 -18.49 -5.80 17.04
C ARG A 317 -19.04 -7.17 17.39
N GLY A 318 -18.96 -7.53 18.67
CA GLY A 318 -19.42 -8.86 19.13
C GLY A 318 -18.73 -10.03 18.42
N GLY A 319 -17.46 -9.89 18.08
CA GLY A 319 -16.68 -10.89 17.36
C GLY A 319 -16.95 -10.96 15.84
N LYS A 320 -17.78 -10.05 15.29
CA LYS A 320 -18.10 -10.00 13.86
C LYS A 320 -17.58 -8.75 13.21
N LEU A 321 -16.93 -8.88 12.04
CA LEU A 321 -16.57 -7.77 11.18
C LEU A 321 -17.84 -7.16 10.57
N SER A 322 -17.96 -5.85 10.58
CA SER A 322 -19.10 -5.13 10.02
C SER A 322 -18.73 -3.71 9.61
N VAL A 323 -19.52 -3.11 8.71
CA VAL A 323 -19.47 -1.67 8.45
C VAL A 323 -19.98 -0.94 9.69
N VAL A 324 -19.13 -0.12 10.31
CA VAL A 324 -19.45 0.62 11.55
C VAL A 324 -19.71 2.10 11.28
N ASP A 325 -19.23 2.61 10.16
CA ASP A 325 -19.51 3.94 9.62
C ASP A 325 -19.15 3.96 8.13
N TYR A 326 -19.62 4.96 7.38
CA TYR A 326 -19.34 5.07 5.95
C TYR A 326 -19.66 6.48 5.42
N PHE A 327 -19.19 6.75 4.21
CA PHE A 327 -19.65 7.85 3.36
C PHE A 327 -19.98 7.29 1.97
N ALA A 328 -21.09 7.74 1.39
CA ALA A 328 -21.46 7.49 0.01
C ALA A 328 -21.97 8.78 -0.63
N MET A 329 -21.58 9.04 -1.88
CA MET A 329 -21.91 10.25 -2.61
C MET A 329 -23.41 10.37 -2.85
N HIS A 330 -23.95 11.59 -2.83
CA HIS A 330 -25.39 11.83 -3.03
C HIS A 330 -25.88 11.35 -4.41
N ASN A 331 -25.01 11.40 -5.43
CA ASN A 331 -25.25 10.99 -6.81
C ASN A 331 -24.78 9.57 -7.12
N ILE A 332 -24.63 8.69 -6.11
CA ILE A 332 -24.05 7.34 -6.22
C ILE A 332 -24.66 6.49 -7.34
N ALA A 333 -25.96 6.66 -7.62
CA ALA A 333 -26.63 5.95 -8.71
C ALA A 333 -26.08 6.36 -10.10
N GLN A 334 -25.73 7.63 -10.27
CA GLN A 334 -25.11 8.13 -11.49
C GLN A 334 -23.66 7.67 -11.57
N GLU A 335 -22.91 7.74 -10.49
CA GLU A 335 -21.51 7.27 -10.40
C GLU A 335 -21.41 5.80 -10.84
N ASN A 336 -22.25 4.93 -10.29
CA ASN A 336 -22.32 3.52 -10.68
C ASN A 336 -22.72 3.31 -12.15
N ALA A 337 -23.64 4.10 -12.68
CA ALA A 337 -24.11 3.97 -14.06
C ALA A 337 -23.07 4.42 -15.11
N THR A 338 -22.09 5.23 -14.70
CA THR A 338 -21.07 5.81 -15.59
C THR A 338 -19.65 5.34 -15.29
N ASP A 339 -19.51 4.27 -14.51
CA ASP A 339 -18.22 3.66 -14.12
C ASP A 339 -17.27 4.65 -13.40
N LEU A 340 -17.83 5.51 -12.56
CA LEU A 340 -17.07 6.47 -11.76
C LEU A 340 -16.88 5.93 -10.34
N ASP A 341 -16.21 4.76 -10.23
CA ASP A 341 -16.04 4.13 -8.94
C ASP A 341 -14.97 4.81 -8.06
N LEU A 342 -15.32 4.98 -6.78
CA LEU A 342 -14.43 5.47 -5.74
C LEU A 342 -13.31 4.47 -5.44
N GLY A 343 -13.59 3.17 -5.60
CA GLY A 343 -12.68 2.07 -5.31
C GLY A 343 -11.54 1.88 -6.30
N SER A 344 -11.37 2.75 -7.30
CA SER A 344 -10.18 2.77 -8.14
C SER A 344 -8.93 3.24 -7.39
N GLY A 345 -9.06 4.19 -6.45
CA GLY A 345 -7.98 4.65 -5.58
C GLY A 345 -7.94 3.97 -4.22
N GLY A 346 -6.93 4.27 -3.44
CA GLY A 346 -6.75 3.77 -2.07
C GLY A 346 -6.94 4.84 -1.00
N PRO A 347 -7.33 4.45 0.24
CA PRO A 347 -7.45 5.37 1.35
C PRO A 347 -6.10 5.66 2.00
N LEU A 348 -5.98 6.85 2.61
CA LEU A 348 -4.89 7.21 3.51
C LEU A 348 -5.46 7.79 4.81
N LEU A 349 -4.94 7.34 5.97
CA LEU A 349 -5.30 7.90 7.26
C LEU A 349 -4.32 9.01 7.63
N LEU A 350 -4.86 10.21 7.79
CA LEU A 350 -4.07 11.37 8.15
C LEU A 350 -3.72 11.38 9.66
N PRO A 351 -2.57 11.93 10.05
CA PRO A 351 -2.28 12.20 11.45
C PRO A 351 -3.33 13.17 12.05
N GLY A 352 -3.42 13.21 13.37
CA GLY A 352 -4.30 14.17 14.05
C GLY A 352 -3.91 15.61 13.74
N MET A 353 -4.85 16.42 13.27
CA MET A 353 -4.66 17.82 12.92
C MET A 353 -5.59 18.72 13.72
N ALA A 354 -5.12 19.89 14.14
CA ALA A 354 -5.96 20.89 14.78
C ALA A 354 -6.73 21.72 13.72
N ASP A 355 -8.06 21.85 13.89
CA ASP A 355 -8.86 22.78 13.10
C ASP A 355 -8.73 24.23 13.61
N SER A 356 -9.45 25.18 12.96
CA SER A 356 -9.42 26.60 13.29
C SER A 356 -9.86 26.92 14.73
N SER A 357 -10.55 26.01 15.40
CA SER A 357 -10.95 26.13 16.81
C SER A 357 -9.95 25.47 17.76
N GLY A 358 -8.86 24.89 17.27
CA GLY A 358 -7.89 24.11 18.03
C GLY A 358 -8.33 22.68 18.35
N ARG A 359 -9.49 22.21 17.81
CA ARG A 359 -9.99 20.87 18.04
C ARG A 359 -9.25 19.88 17.15
N ALA A 360 -8.79 18.78 17.73
CA ALA A 360 -8.19 17.67 16.98
C ALA A 360 -9.21 17.01 16.04
N ARG A 361 -8.81 16.80 14.78
CA ARG A 361 -9.57 16.08 13.75
C ARG A 361 -8.82 14.82 13.36
N HIS A 362 -9.55 13.72 13.28
CA HIS A 362 -9.05 12.44 12.81
C HIS A 362 -9.61 12.21 11.40
N LEU A 363 -8.81 12.51 10.40
CA LEU A 363 -9.27 12.49 9.02
C LEU A 363 -8.73 11.28 8.26
N ALA A 364 -9.49 10.84 7.25
CA ALA A 364 -9.02 9.96 6.20
C ALA A 364 -9.35 10.60 4.86
N VAL A 365 -8.55 10.27 3.85
CA VAL A 365 -8.70 10.81 2.50
C VAL A 365 -8.74 9.66 1.49
N GLY A 366 -9.50 9.84 0.40
CA GLY A 366 -9.58 8.95 -0.74
C GLY A 366 -10.09 9.70 -1.96
N ALA A 367 -9.80 9.15 -3.14
CA ALA A 367 -10.26 9.67 -4.43
C ALA A 367 -10.47 8.50 -5.39
N GLY A 368 -11.32 8.68 -6.40
CA GLY A 368 -11.64 7.67 -7.40
C GLY A 368 -11.75 8.26 -8.80
N LYS A 369 -12.49 7.57 -9.69
CA LYS A 369 -12.66 7.96 -11.10
C LYS A 369 -13.47 9.26 -11.27
N ASP A 370 -14.24 9.68 -10.28
CA ASP A 370 -15.06 10.90 -10.30
C ASP A 370 -14.25 12.20 -10.18
N ARG A 371 -12.91 12.10 -10.02
CA ARG A 371 -11.95 13.23 -10.01
C ARG A 371 -11.99 14.08 -8.74
N ASN A 372 -12.74 13.65 -7.71
CA ASN A 372 -12.89 14.38 -6.46
C ASN A 372 -11.99 13.80 -5.37
N ILE A 373 -11.49 14.65 -4.46
CA ILE A 373 -10.83 14.21 -3.25
C ILE A 373 -11.83 14.29 -2.09
N TYR A 374 -12.09 13.17 -1.44
CA TYR A 374 -12.99 13.05 -0.31
C TYR A 374 -12.23 12.99 1.00
N LEU A 375 -12.45 13.95 1.88
CA LEU A 375 -11.95 13.92 3.26
C LEU A 375 -13.10 13.56 4.20
N VAL A 376 -12.98 12.43 4.86
CA VAL A 376 -13.95 11.97 5.86
C VAL A 376 -13.40 12.16 7.27
N ASN A 377 -14.26 12.57 8.20
CA ASN A 377 -13.92 12.52 9.62
C ASN A 377 -14.14 11.09 10.14
N ARG A 378 -13.07 10.42 10.56
CA ARG A 378 -13.11 9.03 11.06
C ARG A 378 -13.99 8.84 12.30
N ASP A 379 -14.36 9.92 12.99
CA ASP A 379 -15.25 9.87 14.14
C ASP A 379 -16.73 9.95 13.74
N ALA A 380 -17.05 10.51 12.54
CA ALA A 380 -18.39 10.57 11.94
C ALA A 380 -18.22 10.84 10.44
N MET A 381 -18.34 9.81 9.60
CA MET A 381 -17.95 9.87 8.18
C MET A 381 -18.99 10.59 7.29
N GLY A 382 -20.22 10.78 7.76
CA GLY A 382 -21.25 11.53 7.04
C GLY A 382 -22.39 10.68 6.51
N LYS A 383 -22.15 9.39 6.22
CA LYS A 383 -23.13 8.42 5.67
C LYS A 383 -23.67 8.87 4.30
N PHE A 384 -24.86 8.39 3.93
CA PHE A 384 -25.53 8.74 2.68
C PHE A 384 -26.65 9.74 2.93
N ASN A 385 -26.70 10.78 2.10
CA ASN A 385 -27.81 11.73 2.03
C ASN A 385 -28.13 12.04 0.55
N PRO A 386 -29.29 11.63 0.02
CA PRO A 386 -29.61 11.80 -1.40
C PRO A 386 -29.72 13.26 -1.86
N ALA A 387 -29.78 14.22 -0.94
CA ALA A 387 -29.90 15.62 -1.27
C ALA A 387 -28.55 16.35 -1.45
N SER A 388 -27.49 15.90 -0.79
CA SER A 388 -26.17 16.56 -0.87
C SER A 388 -25.11 15.84 -0.03
N ASP A 389 -23.83 16.08 -0.36
CA ASP A 389 -22.67 15.59 0.39
C ASP A 389 -22.23 16.50 1.55
N ARG A 390 -23.09 17.43 2.00
CA ARG A 390 -22.74 18.41 3.06
C ARG A 390 -22.40 17.79 4.41
N ALA A 391 -22.74 16.51 4.63
CA ALA A 391 -22.42 15.79 5.87
C ALA A 391 -20.98 15.29 5.93
N ILE A 392 -20.27 15.18 4.79
CA ILE A 392 -18.85 14.86 4.75
C ILE A 392 -18.00 16.01 5.32
N TYR A 393 -16.80 15.72 5.78
CA TYR A 393 -15.90 16.73 6.32
C TYR A 393 -15.49 17.76 5.24
N GLN A 394 -15.06 17.27 4.06
CA GLN A 394 -14.74 18.11 2.90
C GLN A 394 -14.74 17.30 1.61
N VAL A 395 -15.23 17.90 0.53
CA VAL A 395 -14.98 17.47 -0.85
C VAL A 395 -14.14 18.53 -1.53
N VAL A 396 -13.13 18.13 -2.30
CA VAL A 396 -12.37 18.99 -3.21
C VAL A 396 -12.66 18.49 -4.62
N GLU A 397 -13.46 19.24 -5.36
CA GLU A 397 -14.09 18.79 -6.60
C GLU A 397 -13.17 18.97 -7.82
N GLY A 398 -13.11 17.96 -8.71
CA GLY A 398 -12.51 18.04 -10.04
C GLY A 398 -11.01 18.30 -10.08
N VAL A 399 -10.25 17.92 -9.03
CA VAL A 399 -8.84 18.31 -8.88
C VAL A 399 -7.83 17.23 -9.28
N VAL A 400 -8.27 15.98 -9.55
CA VAL A 400 -7.40 14.86 -9.93
C VAL A 400 -7.74 14.36 -11.33
N GLY A 401 -7.09 14.90 -12.32
CA GLY A 401 -7.07 14.52 -13.74
C GLY A 401 -8.32 13.83 -14.31
N ASP A 402 -8.13 12.73 -15.03
CA ASP A 402 -9.22 11.90 -15.59
C ASP A 402 -9.56 10.71 -14.65
N GLY A 403 -9.34 10.89 -13.34
CA GLY A 403 -9.59 9.92 -12.29
C GLY A 403 -8.33 9.52 -11.54
N GLU A 404 -8.53 8.91 -10.38
CA GLU A 404 -7.45 8.47 -9.48
C GLU A 404 -7.43 6.94 -9.36
N PHE A 405 -6.24 6.36 -9.54
CA PHE A 405 -5.96 4.93 -9.43
C PHE A 405 -4.79 4.64 -8.49
N ALA A 406 -4.46 5.59 -7.64
CA ALA A 406 -3.33 5.50 -6.73
C ALA A 406 -3.75 5.76 -5.28
N SER A 407 -2.89 5.42 -4.33
CA SER A 407 -2.94 6.01 -3.00
C SER A 407 -2.18 7.34 -3.02
N PRO A 408 -2.68 8.38 -2.33
CA PRO A 408 -1.89 9.59 -2.13
C PRO A 408 -0.74 9.31 -1.16
N ALA A 409 0.31 10.14 -1.18
CA ALA A 409 1.29 10.21 -0.11
C ALA A 409 1.07 11.43 0.77
N TYR A 410 1.46 11.33 2.04
CA TYR A 410 1.40 12.43 3.00
C TYR A 410 2.78 12.75 3.54
N PHE A 411 3.13 14.04 3.61
CA PHE A 411 4.37 14.49 4.24
C PHE A 411 4.23 15.92 4.77
N GLU A 412 4.53 16.14 6.05
CA GLU A 412 4.62 17.47 6.68
C GLU A 412 3.44 18.43 6.37
N GLY A 413 2.21 17.94 6.53
CA GLY A 413 1.00 18.73 6.29
C GLY A 413 0.63 18.87 4.81
N ARG A 414 1.21 18.07 3.94
CA ARG A 414 0.99 18.08 2.47
C ARG A 414 0.50 16.73 2.00
N LEU A 415 -0.28 16.76 0.92
CA LEU A 415 -0.86 15.60 0.28
C LEU A 415 -0.49 15.61 -1.20
N TYR A 416 -0.03 14.48 -1.71
CA TYR A 416 0.42 14.32 -3.09
C TYR A 416 -0.48 13.34 -3.81
N TYR A 417 -1.08 13.77 -4.94
CA TYR A 417 -1.94 12.95 -5.81
C TYR A 417 -1.45 12.96 -7.25
N GLY A 418 -1.42 11.79 -7.89
CA GLY A 418 -0.92 11.57 -9.25
C GLY A 418 -1.95 10.98 -10.20
N GLY A 419 -3.04 11.71 -10.48
CA GLY A 419 -4.15 11.26 -11.32
C GLY A 419 -3.79 11.02 -12.79
N VAL A 420 -4.69 10.35 -13.51
CA VAL A 420 -4.57 10.01 -14.92
C VAL A 420 -4.59 11.26 -15.80
N GLY A 421 -3.66 11.33 -16.77
CA GLY A 421 -3.60 12.45 -17.71
C GLY A 421 -3.27 13.79 -17.07
N ASP A 422 -2.73 13.79 -15.85
CA ASP A 422 -2.54 14.97 -15.03
C ASP A 422 -1.12 15.04 -14.46
N HIS A 423 -0.78 16.18 -13.91
CA HIS A 423 0.43 16.37 -13.11
C HIS A 423 0.31 15.65 -11.76
N LEU A 424 1.42 15.20 -11.19
CA LEU A 424 1.45 14.96 -9.75
C LEU A 424 1.32 16.30 -9.06
N LYS A 425 0.32 16.43 -8.20
CA LYS A 425 -0.06 17.68 -7.52
C LYS A 425 0.20 17.61 -6.02
N GLU A 426 0.67 18.71 -5.46
CA GLU A 426 0.91 18.92 -4.05
C GLU A 426 -0.15 19.84 -3.48
N PHE A 427 -0.94 19.35 -2.52
CA PHE A 427 -1.94 20.13 -1.80
C PHE A 427 -1.53 20.33 -0.35
N GLN A 428 -1.86 21.48 0.24
CA GLN A 428 -1.52 21.81 1.62
C GLN A 428 -2.73 21.71 2.55
N PHE A 429 -2.52 21.18 3.75
CA PHE A 429 -3.50 21.29 4.83
C PHE A 429 -3.30 22.59 5.61
N ILE A 430 -4.40 23.35 5.76
CA ILE A 430 -4.48 24.55 6.58
C ILE A 430 -5.59 24.33 7.61
N GLN A 431 -5.24 24.27 8.90
CA GLN A 431 -6.22 24.08 9.98
C GLN A 431 -7.14 22.87 9.74
N ALA A 432 -6.54 21.72 9.41
CA ALA A 432 -7.20 20.46 9.08
C ALA A 432 -8.10 20.49 7.82
N ARG A 433 -8.02 21.53 6.98
CA ARG A 433 -8.69 21.61 5.68
C ARG A 433 -7.67 21.51 4.56
N LEU A 434 -7.97 20.73 3.54
CA LEU A 434 -7.16 20.66 2.32
C LEU A 434 -7.45 21.89 1.46
N ASP A 435 -6.40 22.62 1.06
CA ASP A 435 -6.57 23.69 0.07
C ASP A 435 -7.06 23.09 -1.26
N SER A 436 -8.00 23.72 -1.92
CA SER A 436 -8.54 23.24 -3.20
C SER A 436 -7.59 23.50 -4.37
N MET A 437 -6.64 24.38 -4.21
CA MET A 437 -5.61 24.67 -5.21
C MET A 437 -4.31 23.99 -4.85
N PRO A 438 -3.66 23.26 -5.79
CA PRO A 438 -2.35 22.73 -5.55
C PRO A 438 -1.34 23.86 -5.37
N ILE A 439 -0.45 23.73 -4.38
CA ILE A 439 0.62 24.70 -4.15
C ILE A 439 1.81 24.49 -5.07
N SER A 440 1.99 23.28 -5.59
CA SER A 440 2.95 22.95 -6.65
C SER A 440 2.50 21.73 -7.45
N GLN A 441 3.09 21.53 -8.61
CA GLN A 441 2.86 20.36 -9.46
C GLN A 441 4.09 20.05 -10.32
N THR A 442 4.17 18.81 -10.81
CA THR A 442 5.26 18.36 -11.68
C THR A 442 5.24 19.05 -13.05
N PRO A 443 6.38 19.22 -13.74
CA PRO A 443 6.42 19.77 -15.09
C PRO A 443 5.71 18.89 -16.14
N GLY A 444 5.83 17.55 -15.98
CA GLY A 444 5.20 16.56 -16.86
C GLY A 444 3.90 16.01 -16.30
N ILE A 445 3.12 15.41 -17.19
CA ILE A 445 1.89 14.68 -16.85
C ILE A 445 2.16 13.18 -16.80
N PHE A 446 1.35 12.44 -16.03
CA PHE A 446 1.37 10.98 -15.95
C PHE A 446 0.17 10.41 -16.73
N THR A 447 0.47 9.61 -17.75
CA THR A 447 -0.57 8.92 -18.52
C THR A 447 -1.23 7.81 -17.69
N TYR A 448 -2.26 7.13 -18.24
CA TYR A 448 -2.89 6.01 -17.54
C TYR A 448 -1.84 4.98 -17.06
N PRO A 449 -1.89 4.58 -15.79
CA PRO A 449 -2.92 4.82 -14.78
C PRO A 449 -2.65 6.01 -13.83
N GLY A 450 -1.86 6.97 -14.19
CA GLY A 450 -1.34 7.96 -13.26
C GLY A 450 -0.07 7.44 -12.55
N THR A 451 0.18 7.87 -11.32
CA THR A 451 1.33 7.41 -10.54
C THR A 451 1.05 7.40 -9.05
N THR A 452 1.55 6.37 -8.35
CA THR A 452 1.52 6.30 -6.88
C THR A 452 2.80 6.94 -6.33
N PRO A 453 2.71 8.08 -5.62
CA PRO A 453 3.87 8.71 -5.01
C PRO A 453 4.30 7.99 -3.74
N SER A 454 5.62 7.90 -3.51
CA SER A 454 6.23 7.51 -2.24
C SER A 454 7.18 8.59 -1.76
N ILE A 455 7.35 8.73 -0.43
CA ILE A 455 8.19 9.76 0.17
C ILE A 455 9.36 9.10 0.90
N SER A 456 10.56 9.66 0.71
CA SER A 456 11.71 9.42 1.59
C SER A 456 12.16 10.71 2.25
N ALA A 457 12.49 10.67 3.56
CA ALA A 457 12.93 11.85 4.30
C ALA A 457 13.71 11.48 5.58
N ASP A 458 14.52 12.39 6.09
CA ASP A 458 15.13 12.33 7.43
C ASP A 458 14.27 13.14 8.43
N GLY A 459 13.27 12.48 9.00
CA GLY A 459 12.22 13.16 9.77
C GLY A 459 11.51 14.19 8.90
N PRO A 460 11.43 15.47 9.29
CA PRO A 460 10.78 16.53 8.51
C PRO A 460 11.70 17.14 7.43
N ARG A 461 12.90 16.60 7.21
CA ARG A 461 13.93 17.19 6.34
C ARG A 461 14.20 16.34 5.12
N ASN A 462 14.71 16.99 4.07
CA ASN A 462 15.20 16.31 2.85
C ASN A 462 14.14 15.44 2.17
N GLY A 463 12.87 15.86 2.22
CA GLY A 463 11.78 15.13 1.59
C GLY A 463 11.95 15.02 0.08
N ILE A 464 11.84 13.80 -0.44
CA ILE A 464 11.89 13.47 -1.86
C ILE A 464 10.61 12.70 -2.20
N VAL A 465 9.91 13.13 -3.24
CA VAL A 465 8.75 12.40 -3.79
C VAL A 465 9.23 11.54 -4.95
N TRP A 466 9.01 10.24 -4.84
CA TRP A 466 9.36 9.24 -5.86
C TRP A 466 8.12 8.79 -6.60
N THR A 467 8.25 8.62 -7.92
CA THR A 467 7.19 8.11 -8.79
C THR A 467 7.75 7.17 -9.83
N ALA A 468 6.94 6.23 -10.30
CA ALA A 468 7.27 5.36 -11.42
C ALA A 468 6.22 5.50 -12.53
N GLU A 469 6.69 5.56 -13.78
CA GLU A 469 5.83 5.53 -14.96
C GLU A 469 5.88 4.13 -15.60
N ASN A 470 4.73 3.66 -16.08
CA ASN A 470 4.63 2.46 -16.88
C ASN A 470 4.94 2.73 -18.37
N GLY A 471 4.92 1.69 -19.19
CA GLY A 471 5.11 1.76 -20.64
C GLY A 471 6.25 0.87 -21.13
N GLU A 472 6.52 0.91 -22.44
CA GLU A 472 7.60 0.15 -23.07
C GLU A 472 8.98 0.44 -22.45
N ARG A 473 9.12 1.61 -21.87
CA ARG A 473 10.26 2.02 -21.07
C ARG A 473 9.74 2.60 -19.77
N GLY A 474 9.92 1.87 -18.66
CA GLY A 474 9.65 2.36 -17.32
C GLY A 474 10.54 3.53 -16.95
N VAL A 475 10.02 4.52 -16.25
CA VAL A 475 10.76 5.71 -15.81
C VAL A 475 10.61 5.89 -14.31
N LEU A 476 11.73 5.97 -13.60
CA LEU A 476 11.75 6.43 -12.19
C LEU A 476 12.02 7.93 -12.18
N ARG A 477 11.20 8.70 -11.46
CA ARG A 477 11.39 10.12 -11.22
C ARG A 477 11.46 10.44 -9.74
N ALA A 478 12.15 11.51 -9.42
CA ALA A 478 12.22 12.08 -8.09
C ALA A 478 12.02 13.59 -8.13
N PHE A 479 11.24 14.12 -7.20
CA PHE A 479 10.94 15.53 -7.08
C PHE A 479 11.22 16.04 -5.67
N ASP A 480 11.50 17.32 -5.52
CA ASP A 480 11.58 17.97 -4.21
C ASP A 480 10.18 17.99 -3.56
N ALA A 481 10.05 17.40 -2.37
CA ALA A 481 8.78 17.33 -1.67
C ALA A 481 8.26 18.71 -1.21
N SER A 482 9.07 19.76 -1.24
CA SER A 482 8.66 21.13 -0.94
C SER A 482 8.19 21.91 -2.18
N ASN A 483 8.50 21.41 -3.38
CA ASN A 483 8.11 22.02 -4.64
C ASN A 483 8.25 21.03 -5.81
N LEU A 484 7.17 20.41 -6.24
CA LEU A 484 7.16 19.41 -7.31
C LEU A 484 7.58 19.94 -8.69
N SER A 485 7.64 21.26 -8.90
CA SER A 485 8.19 21.81 -10.15
C SER A 485 9.70 21.57 -10.29
N HIS A 486 10.36 21.18 -9.20
CA HIS A 486 11.79 20.86 -9.17
C HIS A 486 11.99 19.34 -9.27
N GLU A 487 12.19 18.86 -10.50
CA GLU A 487 12.59 17.47 -10.76
C GLU A 487 14.07 17.32 -10.38
N LEU A 488 14.35 16.44 -9.42
CA LEU A 488 15.69 16.15 -8.91
C LEU A 488 16.39 15.08 -9.74
N TYR A 489 15.64 14.08 -10.21
CA TYR A 489 16.16 12.95 -10.97
C TYR A 489 15.11 12.37 -11.91
N ASN A 490 15.63 11.85 -13.03
CA ASN A 490 14.84 11.16 -14.03
C ASN A 490 15.73 10.07 -14.67
N SER A 491 15.28 8.82 -14.69
CA SER A 491 16.07 7.68 -15.21
C SER A 491 16.35 7.75 -16.72
N ASN A 492 15.69 8.66 -17.46
CA ASN A 492 15.95 8.92 -18.88
C ASN A 492 17.02 10.00 -19.13
N GLN A 493 17.47 10.71 -18.08
CA GLN A 493 18.37 11.87 -18.29
C GLN A 493 19.83 11.50 -18.64
N GLN A 494 20.23 10.23 -18.47
CA GLN A 494 21.55 9.75 -18.88
C GLN A 494 21.56 9.39 -20.38
N PRO A 495 22.34 10.11 -21.23
CA PRO A 495 22.35 9.87 -22.68
C PRO A 495 22.75 8.44 -23.06
N SER A 496 23.60 7.78 -22.24
CA SER A 496 24.03 6.40 -22.48
C SER A 496 22.93 5.36 -22.23
N GLY A 497 21.79 5.75 -21.64
CA GLY A 497 20.75 4.83 -21.22
C GLY A 497 21.13 3.95 -20.02
N ARG A 498 22.18 4.31 -19.27
CA ARG A 498 22.64 3.55 -18.08
C ARG A 498 21.48 3.21 -17.14
N ASP A 499 20.58 4.16 -16.92
CA ASP A 499 19.52 4.07 -15.93
C ASP A 499 18.21 3.47 -16.47
N HIS A 500 18.18 3.04 -17.74
CA HIS A 500 17.04 2.32 -18.30
C HIS A 500 16.90 0.95 -17.62
N PHE A 501 15.67 0.54 -17.26
CA PHE A 501 15.43 -0.68 -16.52
C PHE A 501 14.38 -1.62 -17.12
N GLY A 502 13.96 -1.38 -18.37
CA GLY A 502 13.05 -2.24 -19.11
C GLY A 502 11.61 -1.73 -19.12
N ILE A 503 10.68 -2.67 -19.32
CA ILE A 503 9.25 -2.37 -19.41
C ILE A 503 8.72 -2.09 -18.00
N GLY A 504 8.04 -0.96 -17.85
CA GLY A 504 7.37 -0.59 -16.62
C GLY A 504 6.01 -1.27 -16.49
N ASN A 505 5.60 -1.55 -15.24
CA ASN A 505 4.27 -2.04 -14.94
C ASN A 505 3.35 -0.89 -14.53
N LYS A 506 2.04 -1.05 -14.76
CA LYS A 506 1.03 -0.16 -14.21
C LYS A 506 0.80 -0.44 -12.72
N PHE A 507 0.36 0.58 -11.98
CA PHE A 507 0.07 0.53 -10.54
C PHE A 507 1.28 0.24 -9.64
N ILE A 508 2.50 0.55 -10.10
CA ILE A 508 3.72 0.32 -9.34
C ILE A 508 3.96 1.45 -8.34
N THR A 509 4.31 1.06 -7.15
CA THR A 509 4.73 1.95 -6.06
C THR A 509 6.24 1.80 -5.85
N PRO A 510 7.05 2.86 -6.01
CA PRO A 510 8.47 2.79 -5.65
C PRO A 510 8.64 2.58 -4.15
N MET A 511 9.39 1.56 -3.74
CA MET A 511 9.74 1.32 -2.33
C MET A 511 11.13 1.88 -2.03
N ILE A 512 11.26 2.66 -0.94
CA ILE A 512 12.52 3.28 -0.56
C ILE A 512 12.97 2.74 0.79
N ALA A 513 14.20 2.22 0.86
CA ALA A 513 14.83 1.78 2.10
C ALA A 513 16.35 1.82 2.01
N ASP A 514 17.02 2.29 3.08
CA ASP A 514 18.46 2.21 3.30
C ASP A 514 19.30 2.73 2.12
N GLY A 515 18.94 3.91 1.59
CA GLY A 515 19.65 4.57 0.49
C GLY A 515 19.36 4.00 -0.90
N LYS A 516 18.35 3.16 -1.05
CA LYS A 516 17.97 2.54 -2.32
C LYS A 516 16.50 2.74 -2.63
N VAL A 517 16.19 2.76 -3.93
CA VAL A 517 14.83 2.77 -4.47
C VAL A 517 14.64 1.51 -5.30
N TYR A 518 13.59 0.76 -5.00
CA TYR A 518 13.24 -0.50 -5.64
C TYR A 518 11.96 -0.32 -6.45
N VAL A 519 12.00 -0.74 -7.71
CA VAL A 519 10.87 -0.59 -8.65
C VAL A 519 10.57 -1.93 -9.30
N GLY A 520 9.37 -2.45 -9.09
CA GLY A 520 8.88 -3.65 -9.77
C GLY A 520 8.75 -3.44 -11.28
N THR A 521 9.09 -4.46 -12.07
CA THR A 521 9.07 -4.42 -13.53
C THR A 521 8.42 -5.67 -14.10
N ALA A 522 8.28 -5.74 -15.42
CA ALA A 522 7.74 -6.90 -16.11
C ALA A 522 8.58 -8.18 -15.94
N ALA A 523 9.84 -8.11 -15.49
CA ALA A 523 10.75 -9.26 -15.40
C ALA A 523 11.74 -9.17 -14.23
N GLY A 524 11.49 -8.33 -13.23
CA GLY A 524 12.41 -8.18 -12.11
C GLY A 524 12.14 -6.96 -11.25
N VAL A 525 13.16 -6.60 -10.47
CA VAL A 525 13.18 -5.39 -9.64
C VAL A 525 14.39 -4.55 -10.04
N ALA A 526 14.15 -3.32 -10.47
CA ALA A 526 15.21 -2.35 -10.70
C ALA A 526 15.61 -1.70 -9.38
N VAL A 527 16.90 -1.63 -9.10
CA VAL A 527 17.48 -1.08 -7.88
C VAL A 527 18.30 0.15 -8.23
N PHE A 528 17.92 1.28 -7.64
CA PHE A 528 18.59 2.57 -7.78
C PHE A 528 19.22 2.98 -6.44
N GLY A 529 20.28 3.78 -6.49
CA GLY A 529 20.98 4.27 -5.32
C GLY A 529 22.20 5.12 -5.68
N LEU A 530 23.01 5.43 -4.66
CA LEU A 530 24.24 6.17 -4.88
C LEU A 530 25.23 5.32 -5.68
N LEU A 531 25.76 5.89 -6.74
CA LEU A 531 26.75 5.24 -7.60
C LEU A 531 28.10 5.12 -6.88
N PRO A 532 28.85 4.03 -7.12
CA PRO A 532 30.22 3.93 -6.64
C PRO A 532 31.06 5.12 -7.08
N ARG A 533 31.80 5.73 -6.17
CA ARG A 533 32.74 6.80 -6.55
C ARG A 533 33.86 6.21 -7.42
N VAL A 534 33.97 6.68 -8.64
CA VAL A 534 35.12 6.36 -9.48
C VAL A 534 36.31 7.14 -8.92
N HIS A 535 37.22 6.45 -8.23
CA HIS A 535 38.52 7.01 -7.94
C HIS A 535 39.30 7.04 -9.25
N VAL A 536 39.41 8.23 -9.87
CA VAL A 536 40.36 8.46 -10.96
C VAL A 536 41.74 8.50 -10.30
N TYR A 537 42.52 7.44 -10.48
CA TYR A 537 43.94 7.39 -10.10
C TYR A 537 44.79 8.13 -11.12
#